data_a1d1b2ff9523d2ae8ca224121457796e
#
_entry.id   a1d1b2ff9523d2ae8ca224121457796e
#
_cell.length_a   1.000
_cell.length_b   1.000
_cell.length_c   1.000
_cell.angle_alpha   90.00
_cell.angle_beta   90.00
_cell.angle_gamma   90.00
#
_symmetry.space_group_name_H-M   'P 1'
#
loop_
_entity.id
_entity.type
_entity.pdbx_description
1 polymer ?
#
loop_
_entity_poly.entity_id
_entity_poly.type
_entity_poly.pdbx_seq_one_letter_code
_entity_poly.pdbx_strand_id
1 'polypeptide(L)'
;MNINNIKIRNSKINDIEKILEIEHSSFARNICEDKQVFIDRINTFNKGFLVAEYDNEVIGYICSEIWIYDENLKESSFLLNHSIKEAHKNNGNELYISSFAVLPKFRKFGIGKILFNYLTDNINKLIKNPKSILLVVAENWSSARSIYINKGFQEVCILNSFFDYADIEPFKANGIVMRKLL
;
A
#
# COMPACT_ATOMS: atom_id res chain seq x y z
N MET A 1 -9.82 21.99 -6.76
CA MET A 1 -10.29 20.86 -5.93
C MET A 1 -10.36 21.30 -4.47
N ASN A 2 -11.47 21.05 -3.80
CA ASN A 2 -11.60 21.35 -2.36
C ASN A 2 -11.32 20.03 -1.58
N ILE A 3 -10.23 20.00 -0.83
CA ILE A 3 -9.77 18.83 -0.07
C ILE A 3 -10.81 18.39 0.97
N ASN A 4 -11.63 19.31 1.48
CA ASN A 4 -12.66 19.00 2.47
C ASN A 4 -13.79 18.12 1.92
N ASN A 5 -13.88 17.98 0.60
CA ASN A 5 -14.89 17.13 -0.06
C ASN A 5 -14.37 15.70 -0.29
N ILE A 6 -13.13 15.39 0.12
CA ILE A 6 -12.60 14.03 0.03
C ILE A 6 -13.22 13.16 1.11
N LYS A 7 -13.82 12.05 0.71
CA LYS A 7 -14.34 11.01 1.61
C LYS A 7 -13.41 9.81 1.60
N ILE A 8 -13.01 9.34 2.79
CA ILE A 8 -12.29 8.06 2.94
C ILE A 8 -13.31 7.02 3.39
N ARG A 9 -13.35 5.92 2.67
CA ARG A 9 -14.23 4.78 2.98
C ARG A 9 -13.55 3.45 2.65
N ASN A 10 -14.11 2.37 3.17
CA ASN A 10 -13.72 1.04 2.73
C ASN A 10 -14.03 0.83 1.25
N SER A 11 -13.16 0.11 0.57
CA SER A 11 -13.34 -0.30 -0.83
C SER A 11 -14.51 -1.26 -0.98
N LYS A 12 -15.06 -1.33 -2.18
CA LYS A 12 -16.14 -2.25 -2.58
C LYS A 12 -15.75 -2.98 -3.85
N ILE A 13 -16.34 -4.11 -4.13
CA ILE A 13 -16.10 -4.85 -5.37
C ILE A 13 -16.37 -3.98 -6.61
N ASN A 14 -17.37 -3.10 -6.55
CA ASN A 14 -17.67 -2.18 -7.66
C ASN A 14 -16.58 -1.11 -7.90
N ASP A 15 -15.63 -0.93 -6.98
CA ASP A 15 -14.51 0.00 -7.15
C ASP A 15 -13.35 -0.62 -7.95
N ILE A 16 -13.36 -1.92 -8.19
CA ILE A 16 -12.23 -2.68 -8.76
C ILE A 16 -11.73 -2.08 -10.07
N GLU A 17 -12.62 -1.78 -11.02
CA GLU A 17 -12.20 -1.22 -12.32
C GLU A 17 -11.48 0.12 -12.14
N LYS A 18 -11.92 0.92 -11.19
CA LYS A 18 -11.28 2.21 -10.89
C LYS A 18 -9.96 2.04 -10.14
N ILE A 19 -9.88 1.07 -9.23
CA ILE A 19 -8.63 0.71 -8.55
C ILE A 19 -7.59 0.26 -9.58
N LEU A 20 -7.97 -0.57 -10.54
CA LEU A 20 -7.08 -1.01 -11.63
C LEU A 20 -6.63 0.15 -12.53
N GLU A 21 -7.53 1.10 -12.85
CA GLU A 21 -7.14 2.32 -13.58
C GLU A 21 -6.07 3.11 -12.80
N ILE A 22 -6.25 3.26 -11.48
CA ILE A 22 -5.28 3.96 -10.62
C ILE A 22 -3.95 3.20 -10.60
N GLU A 23 -3.99 1.88 -10.42
CA GLU A 23 -2.82 1.00 -10.42
C GLU A 23 -2.00 1.14 -11.71
N HIS A 24 -2.64 0.88 -12.87
CA HIS A 24 -1.99 0.92 -14.18
C HIS A 24 -1.51 2.32 -14.58
N SER A 25 -2.13 3.39 -14.07
CA SER A 25 -1.67 4.76 -14.31
C SER A 25 -0.56 5.21 -13.35
N SER A 26 -0.28 4.43 -12.32
CA SER A 26 0.66 4.77 -11.25
C SER A 26 1.96 3.98 -11.31
N PHE A 27 1.93 2.75 -11.81
CA PHE A 27 3.03 1.82 -11.78
C PHE A 27 3.34 1.26 -13.18
N ALA A 28 4.57 0.80 -13.37
CA ALA A 28 4.96 0.03 -14.54
C ALA A 28 4.21 -1.31 -14.57
N ARG A 29 3.94 -1.83 -15.77
CA ARG A 29 3.10 -3.02 -15.96
C ARG A 29 3.58 -4.22 -15.15
N ASN A 30 4.89 -4.46 -15.13
CA ASN A 30 5.49 -5.60 -14.44
C ASN A 30 5.44 -5.51 -12.91
N ILE A 31 5.07 -4.37 -12.36
CA ILE A 31 4.90 -4.16 -10.90
C ILE A 31 3.45 -3.89 -10.51
N CYS A 32 2.51 -3.91 -11.47
CA CYS A 32 1.09 -3.87 -11.18
C CYS A 32 0.61 -5.23 -10.68
N GLU A 33 -0.31 -5.19 -9.72
CA GLU A 33 -0.96 -6.40 -9.22
C GLU A 33 -2.20 -6.77 -10.04
N ASP A 34 -2.50 -8.07 -10.10
CA ASP A 34 -3.61 -8.60 -10.85
C ASP A 34 -4.97 -8.25 -10.22
N LYS A 35 -6.01 -8.15 -11.05
CA LYS A 35 -7.39 -7.89 -10.63
C LYS A 35 -7.85 -8.81 -9.50
N GLN A 36 -7.52 -10.11 -9.59
CA GLN A 36 -7.94 -11.10 -8.60
C GLN A 36 -7.33 -10.84 -7.23
N VAL A 37 -6.11 -10.32 -7.17
CA VAL A 37 -5.43 -9.95 -5.91
C VAL A 37 -6.21 -8.87 -5.17
N PHE A 38 -6.66 -7.82 -5.86
CA PHE A 38 -7.47 -6.77 -5.25
C PHE A 38 -8.84 -7.27 -4.79
N ILE A 39 -9.49 -8.16 -5.57
CA ILE A 39 -10.75 -8.81 -5.17
C ILE A 39 -10.55 -9.62 -3.89
N ASP A 40 -9.50 -10.42 -3.82
CA ASP A 40 -9.19 -11.25 -2.66
C ASP A 40 -8.86 -10.39 -1.43
N ARG A 41 -8.15 -9.26 -1.59
CA ARG A 41 -7.90 -8.29 -0.51
C ARG A 41 -9.18 -7.66 0.02
N ILE A 42 -10.10 -7.24 -0.85
CA ILE A 42 -11.40 -6.70 -0.44
C ILE A 42 -12.19 -7.75 0.35
N ASN A 43 -12.22 -8.99 -0.12
CA ASN A 43 -12.99 -10.04 0.50
C ASN A 43 -12.39 -10.55 1.82
N THR A 44 -11.05 -10.54 1.94
CA THR A 44 -10.35 -11.08 3.11
C THR A 44 -10.21 -10.04 4.22
N PHE A 45 -9.79 -8.80 3.87
CA PHE A 45 -9.54 -7.75 4.86
C PHE A 45 -10.00 -6.38 4.38
N ASN A 46 -11.30 -6.24 4.15
CA ASN A 46 -11.91 -4.99 3.69
C ASN A 46 -11.60 -3.77 4.58
N LYS A 47 -11.51 -3.97 5.91
CA LYS A 47 -11.20 -2.88 6.86
C LYS A 47 -9.83 -2.23 6.62
N GLY A 48 -8.88 -2.97 6.08
CA GLY A 48 -7.54 -2.49 5.72
C GLY A 48 -7.43 -2.00 4.28
N PHE A 49 -8.52 -2.02 3.51
CA PHE A 49 -8.54 -1.56 2.13
C PHE A 49 -9.43 -0.32 1.98
N LEU A 50 -8.81 0.85 1.83
CA LEU A 50 -9.49 2.13 1.79
C LEU A 50 -9.36 2.78 0.41
N VAL A 51 -10.39 3.55 0.03
CA VAL A 51 -10.38 4.42 -1.14
C VAL A 51 -10.65 5.86 -0.74
N ALA A 52 -10.03 6.79 -1.48
CA ALA A 52 -10.36 8.20 -1.45
C ALA A 52 -11.35 8.51 -2.57
N GLU A 53 -12.49 9.05 -2.22
CA GLU A 53 -13.56 9.44 -3.14
C GLU A 53 -13.70 10.96 -3.19
N TYR A 54 -13.77 11.53 -4.39
CA TYR A 54 -14.03 12.93 -4.64
C TYR A 54 -15.04 13.06 -5.78
N ASP A 55 -16.13 13.80 -5.58
CA ASP A 55 -17.23 13.97 -6.54
C ASP A 55 -17.76 12.62 -7.09
N ASN A 56 -17.92 11.63 -6.20
CA ASN A 56 -18.34 10.25 -6.49
C ASN A 56 -17.35 9.44 -7.38
N GLU A 57 -16.15 9.94 -7.61
CA GLU A 57 -15.08 9.23 -8.30
C GLU A 57 -14.04 8.74 -7.29
N VAL A 58 -13.62 7.46 -7.38
CA VAL A 58 -12.46 6.95 -6.63
C VAL A 58 -11.18 7.48 -7.29
N ILE A 59 -10.38 8.21 -6.52
CA ILE A 59 -9.20 8.93 -7.00
C ILE A 59 -7.88 8.44 -6.40
N GLY A 60 -7.94 7.51 -5.45
CA GLY A 60 -6.79 6.89 -4.83
C GLY A 60 -7.21 5.75 -3.93
N TYR A 61 -6.28 4.86 -3.63
CA TYR A 61 -6.50 3.74 -2.73
C TYR A 61 -5.26 3.46 -1.88
N ILE A 62 -5.46 2.75 -0.77
CA ILE A 62 -4.42 2.13 0.05
C ILE A 62 -4.94 0.79 0.54
N CYS A 63 -4.18 -0.28 0.35
CA CYS A 63 -4.51 -1.58 0.89
C CYS A 63 -3.41 -2.11 1.80
N SER A 64 -3.83 -2.89 2.78
CA SER A 64 -2.96 -3.42 3.84
C SER A 64 -3.38 -4.81 4.26
N GLU A 65 -2.50 -5.47 4.96
CA GLU A 65 -2.67 -6.80 5.53
C GLU A 65 -2.19 -6.81 6.98
N ILE A 66 -2.65 -7.76 7.77
CA ILE A 66 -2.13 -7.96 9.12
C ILE A 66 -1.18 -9.14 9.10
N TRP A 67 0.07 -8.91 9.52
CA TRP A 67 1.09 -9.94 9.63
C TRP A 67 1.49 -10.19 11.09
N ILE A 68 2.13 -11.30 11.35
CA ILE A 68 2.83 -11.52 12.62
C ILE A 68 4.18 -10.80 12.50
N TYR A 69 4.48 -9.93 13.47
CA TYR A 69 5.77 -9.27 13.53
C TYR A 69 6.92 -10.30 13.56
N ASP A 70 7.85 -10.14 12.65
CA ASP A 70 9.09 -10.94 12.58
C ASP A 70 10.27 -9.98 12.30
N GLU A 71 11.35 -10.14 13.03
CA GLU A 71 12.61 -9.42 12.78
C GLU A 71 13.35 -10.00 11.57
N ASN A 72 13.18 -11.29 11.31
CA ASN A 72 13.80 -12.01 10.21
C ASN A 72 12.89 -12.01 8.97
N LEU A 73 12.82 -10.86 8.30
CA LEU A 73 12.00 -10.69 7.10
C LEU A 73 12.53 -11.57 5.95
N LYS A 74 11.62 -12.28 5.29
CA LYS A 74 11.92 -13.11 4.13
C LYS A 74 11.50 -12.39 2.86
N GLU A 75 12.35 -12.33 1.85
CA GLU A 75 12.05 -11.71 0.56
C GLU A 75 10.77 -12.31 -0.07
N SER A 76 10.58 -13.63 0.05
CA SER A 76 9.41 -14.32 -0.46
C SER A 76 8.08 -13.83 0.12
N SER A 77 8.08 -13.14 1.26
CA SER A 77 6.86 -12.58 1.85
C SER A 77 6.38 -11.32 1.13
N PHE A 78 7.24 -10.66 0.36
CA PHE A 78 6.94 -9.39 -0.31
C PHE A 78 6.61 -9.53 -1.80
N LEU A 79 6.63 -10.76 -2.34
CA LEU A 79 6.39 -10.99 -3.75
C LEU A 79 5.06 -10.37 -4.21
N LEU A 80 5.08 -9.75 -5.39
CA LEU A 80 3.87 -9.26 -6.04
C LEU A 80 2.89 -10.42 -6.26
N ASN A 81 1.61 -10.10 -6.26
CA ASN A 81 0.52 -11.08 -6.42
C ASN A 81 0.49 -12.19 -5.33
N HIS A 82 1.15 -11.99 -4.19
CA HIS A 82 1.04 -12.95 -3.10
C HIS A 82 -0.41 -13.08 -2.59
N SER A 83 -0.74 -14.27 -2.10
CA SER A 83 -2.08 -14.57 -1.60
C SER A 83 -2.32 -13.95 -0.22
N ILE A 84 -3.21 -12.96 -0.16
CA ILE A 84 -3.65 -12.41 1.14
C ILE A 84 -4.27 -13.50 2.05
N LYS A 85 -4.91 -14.51 1.47
CA LYS A 85 -5.52 -15.63 2.25
C LYS A 85 -4.48 -16.42 3.03
N GLU A 86 -3.23 -16.46 2.52
CA GLU A 86 -2.11 -17.11 3.18
C GLU A 86 -1.34 -16.17 4.09
N ALA A 87 -1.14 -14.91 3.65
CA ALA A 87 -0.32 -13.93 4.35
C ALA A 87 -1.02 -13.29 5.55
N HIS A 88 -2.31 -12.96 5.42
CA HIS A 88 -3.08 -12.26 6.45
C HIS A 88 -3.31 -13.13 7.70
N LYS A 89 -3.07 -12.56 8.87
CA LYS A 89 -3.23 -13.23 10.18
C LYS A 89 -4.09 -12.37 11.10
N ASN A 90 -5.31 -12.80 11.38
CA ASN A 90 -6.25 -12.07 12.25
C ASN A 90 -5.70 -11.78 13.66
N ASN A 91 -4.74 -12.59 14.12
CA ASN A 91 -4.05 -12.43 15.42
C ASN A 91 -2.68 -11.79 15.29
N GLY A 92 -2.33 -11.26 14.13
CA GLY A 92 -1.08 -10.55 13.88
C GLY A 92 -1.03 -9.19 14.58
N ASN A 93 0.14 -8.62 14.61
CA ASN A 93 0.43 -7.36 15.31
C ASN A 93 1.28 -6.38 14.48
N GLU A 94 1.48 -6.66 13.21
CA GLU A 94 2.14 -5.77 12.24
C GLU A 94 1.20 -5.45 11.09
N LEU A 95 1.05 -4.16 10.74
CA LEU A 95 0.29 -3.73 9.58
C LEU A 95 1.23 -3.63 8.38
N TYR A 96 1.08 -4.51 7.40
CA TYR A 96 1.79 -4.42 6.13
C TYR A 96 0.96 -3.63 5.12
N ILE A 97 1.49 -2.50 4.63
CA ILE A 97 0.88 -1.73 3.54
C ILE A 97 1.41 -2.31 2.22
N SER A 98 0.55 -3.04 1.52
CA SER A 98 0.92 -3.84 0.35
C SER A 98 0.87 -3.04 -0.96
N SER A 99 -0.08 -2.11 -1.12
CA SER A 99 -0.12 -1.22 -2.27
C SER A 99 -0.81 0.10 -1.94
N PHE A 100 -0.38 1.18 -2.60
CA PHE A 100 -0.88 2.51 -2.33
C PHE A 100 -0.65 3.43 -3.53
N ALA A 101 -1.73 3.99 -4.10
CA ALA A 101 -1.63 4.87 -5.23
C ALA A 101 -2.71 5.97 -5.26
N VAL A 102 -2.39 7.06 -5.95
CA VAL A 102 -3.30 8.18 -6.25
C VAL A 102 -3.21 8.48 -7.73
N LEU A 103 -4.34 8.66 -8.40
CA LEU A 103 -4.43 9.04 -9.81
C LEU A 103 -3.47 10.22 -10.11
N PRO A 104 -2.66 10.16 -11.17
CA PRO A 104 -1.68 11.20 -11.49
C PRO A 104 -2.23 12.62 -11.47
N LYS A 105 -3.43 12.83 -12.04
CA LYS A 105 -4.11 14.15 -12.09
C LYS A 105 -4.49 14.71 -10.72
N PHE A 106 -4.54 13.86 -9.68
CA PHE A 106 -4.88 14.23 -8.30
C PHE A 106 -3.69 14.19 -7.34
N ARG A 107 -2.47 13.97 -7.85
CA ARG A 107 -1.25 14.05 -7.03
C ARG A 107 -0.97 15.49 -6.61
N LYS A 108 -0.13 15.65 -5.58
CA LYS A 108 0.26 16.95 -4.99
C LYS A 108 -0.86 17.71 -4.25
N PHE A 109 -2.09 17.21 -4.22
CA PHE A 109 -3.18 17.76 -3.40
C PHE A 109 -3.28 17.16 -1.99
N GLY A 110 -2.30 16.35 -1.57
CA GLY A 110 -2.26 15.78 -0.21
C GLY A 110 -3.12 14.52 0.00
N ILE A 111 -3.76 13.99 -1.05
CA ILE A 111 -4.66 12.82 -0.96
C ILE A 111 -3.95 11.60 -0.38
N GLY A 112 -2.72 11.33 -0.85
CA GLY A 112 -1.92 10.26 -0.31
C GLY A 112 -1.68 10.39 1.19
N LYS A 113 -1.38 11.61 1.67
CA LYS A 113 -1.22 11.87 3.10
C LYS A 113 -2.52 11.61 3.88
N ILE A 114 -3.66 11.98 3.31
CA ILE A 114 -4.98 11.77 3.94
C ILE A 114 -5.26 10.27 4.06
N LEU A 115 -5.11 9.49 2.98
CA LEU A 115 -5.31 8.03 2.97
C LEU A 115 -4.38 7.34 3.97
N PHE A 116 -3.08 7.65 3.90
CA PHE A 116 -2.08 7.06 4.78
C PHE A 116 -2.36 7.36 6.26
N ASN A 117 -2.62 8.62 6.60
CA ASN A 117 -2.92 9.00 7.97
C ASN A 117 -4.21 8.33 8.45
N TYR A 118 -5.27 8.33 7.62
CA TYR A 118 -6.53 7.69 8.01
C TYR A 118 -6.32 6.21 8.36
N LEU A 119 -5.53 5.46 7.56
CA LEU A 119 -5.22 4.06 7.85
C LEU A 119 -4.41 3.93 9.15
N THR A 120 -3.33 4.69 9.29
CA THR A 120 -2.40 4.55 10.43
C THR A 120 -2.98 5.08 11.74
N ASP A 121 -3.75 6.17 11.72
CA ASP A 121 -4.39 6.73 12.93
C ASP A 121 -5.52 5.82 13.46
N ASN A 122 -6.07 4.96 12.60
CA ASN A 122 -7.09 3.98 12.97
C ASN A 122 -6.55 2.55 13.17
N ILE A 123 -5.24 2.37 13.26
CA ILE A 123 -4.61 1.03 13.35
C ILE A 123 -5.14 0.21 14.55
N ASN A 124 -5.42 0.85 15.69
CA ASN A 124 -5.98 0.19 16.87
C ASN A 124 -7.40 -0.37 16.68
N LYS A 125 -8.10 0.06 15.60
CA LYS A 125 -9.38 -0.53 15.19
C LYS A 125 -9.19 -1.78 14.33
N LEU A 126 -8.00 -1.96 13.77
CA LEU A 126 -7.63 -3.06 12.88
C LEU A 126 -6.89 -4.16 13.62
N ILE A 127 -5.97 -3.78 14.51
CA ILE A 127 -5.06 -4.67 15.21
C ILE A 127 -5.15 -4.41 16.71
N LYS A 128 -5.32 -5.47 17.49
CA LYS A 128 -5.22 -5.41 18.95
C LYS A 128 -3.73 -5.40 19.33
N ASN A 129 -3.27 -4.33 19.99
CA ASN A 129 -1.86 -4.13 20.37
C ASN A 129 -0.91 -4.15 19.16
N PRO A 130 -1.05 -3.21 18.22
CA PRO A 130 -0.16 -3.14 17.06
C PRO A 130 1.27 -2.84 17.53
N LYS A 131 2.25 -3.58 16.96
CA LYS A 131 3.68 -3.44 17.26
C LYS A 131 4.39 -2.55 16.24
N SER A 132 3.95 -2.63 14.98
CA SER A 132 4.66 -1.95 13.88
C SER A 132 3.80 -1.77 12.64
N ILE A 133 4.27 -0.91 11.76
CA ILE A 133 3.79 -0.75 10.38
C ILE A 133 4.96 -1.03 9.45
N LEU A 134 4.72 -1.82 8.41
CA LEU A 134 5.70 -2.27 7.42
C LEU A 134 5.25 -1.87 6.02
N LEU A 135 6.18 -1.55 5.14
CA LEU A 135 5.94 -1.32 3.72
C LEU A 135 7.22 -1.57 2.90
N VAL A 136 7.07 -1.70 1.58
CA VAL A 136 8.18 -1.71 0.63
C VAL A 136 8.04 -0.52 -0.30
N VAL A 137 9.16 0.16 -0.58
CA VAL A 137 9.22 1.29 -1.50
C VAL A 137 10.42 1.11 -2.44
N ALA A 138 10.28 1.46 -3.72
CA ALA A 138 11.41 1.39 -4.63
C ALA A 138 12.49 2.42 -4.24
N GLU A 139 13.76 2.02 -4.37
CA GLU A 139 14.90 2.87 -4.01
C GLU A 139 14.94 4.20 -4.78
N ASN A 140 14.45 4.21 -6.02
CA ASN A 140 14.37 5.39 -6.87
C ASN A 140 13.16 6.29 -6.56
N TRP A 141 12.22 5.89 -5.69
CA TRP A 141 11.09 6.71 -5.26
C TRP A 141 11.47 7.59 -4.05
N SER A 142 12.49 8.45 -4.24
CA SER A 142 13.07 9.28 -3.20
C SER A 142 12.07 10.14 -2.43
N SER A 143 11.08 10.71 -3.13
CA SER A 143 10.01 11.52 -2.50
C SER A 143 9.15 10.69 -1.55
N ALA A 144 8.78 9.47 -1.91
CA ALA A 144 8.01 8.56 -1.06
C ALA A 144 8.84 8.13 0.15
N ARG A 145 10.09 7.73 -0.05
CA ARG A 145 11.02 7.37 1.04
C ARG A 145 11.17 8.50 2.05
N SER A 146 11.40 9.74 1.57
CA SER A 146 11.51 10.92 2.45
C SER A 146 10.25 11.13 3.30
N ILE A 147 9.05 10.91 2.73
CA ILE A 147 7.80 11.01 3.48
C ILE A 147 7.74 9.96 4.58
N TYR A 148 8.13 8.71 4.30
CA TYR A 148 8.13 7.63 5.30
C TYR A 148 9.16 7.86 6.40
N ILE A 149 10.37 8.29 6.05
CA ILE A 149 11.41 8.66 7.04
C ILE A 149 10.88 9.76 7.97
N ASN A 150 10.27 10.82 7.43
CA ASN A 150 9.69 11.91 8.22
C ASN A 150 8.49 11.47 9.09
N LYS A 151 7.90 10.31 8.80
CA LYS A 151 6.86 9.67 9.63
C LYS A 151 7.40 8.69 10.66
N GLY A 152 8.73 8.57 10.78
CA GLY A 152 9.42 7.70 11.74
C GLY A 152 9.64 6.27 11.27
N PHE A 153 9.52 6.01 9.96
CA PHE A 153 9.94 4.72 9.41
C PHE A 153 11.45 4.65 9.28
N GLN A 154 12.00 3.47 9.53
CA GLN A 154 13.42 3.15 9.35
C GLN A 154 13.55 2.07 8.29
N GLU A 155 14.64 2.11 7.52
CA GLU A 155 14.99 1.06 6.58
C GLU A 155 15.50 -0.16 7.33
N VAL A 156 14.90 -1.32 7.09
CA VAL A 156 15.22 -2.55 7.85
C VAL A 156 15.78 -3.68 6.98
N CYS A 157 15.47 -3.65 5.67
CA CYS A 157 15.94 -4.68 4.73
C CYS A 157 15.95 -4.12 3.31
N ILE A 158 16.84 -4.67 2.46
CA ILE A 158 16.90 -4.37 1.02
C ILE A 158 16.58 -5.65 0.26
N LEU A 159 15.60 -5.58 -0.63
CA LEU A 159 15.22 -6.63 -1.58
C LEU A 159 15.89 -6.32 -2.91
N ASN A 160 16.92 -7.07 -3.29
CA ASN A 160 17.71 -6.79 -4.49
C ASN A 160 16.90 -7.01 -5.77
N SER A 161 16.94 -6.03 -6.69
CA SER A 161 16.26 -6.11 -8.00
C SER A 161 14.76 -6.46 -7.92
N PHE A 162 14.09 -5.98 -6.86
CA PHE A 162 12.72 -6.34 -6.54
C PHE A 162 11.68 -5.76 -7.51
N PHE A 163 11.87 -4.49 -7.91
CA PHE A 163 10.97 -3.82 -8.85
C PHE A 163 11.53 -3.93 -10.28
N ASP A 164 10.80 -4.58 -11.16
CA ASP A 164 11.16 -4.78 -12.56
C ASP A 164 10.42 -3.77 -13.46
N TYR A 165 11.15 -2.84 -14.06
CA TYR A 165 10.63 -1.82 -14.97
C TYR A 165 10.86 -2.17 -16.46
N ALA A 166 11.10 -3.44 -16.79
CA ALA A 166 11.52 -3.87 -18.12
C ALA A 166 10.54 -3.53 -19.26
N ASP A 167 9.28 -3.21 -18.95
CA ASP A 167 8.30 -2.72 -19.92
C ASP A 167 8.47 -1.23 -20.29
N ILE A 168 9.22 -0.46 -19.49
CA ILE A 168 9.50 0.97 -19.72
C ILE A 168 10.98 1.15 -20.08
N GLU A 169 11.86 0.55 -19.28
CA GLU A 169 13.33 0.61 -19.41
C GLU A 169 13.92 -0.72 -18.95
N PRO A 170 15.06 -1.20 -19.50
CA PRO A 170 15.71 -2.43 -19.02
C PRO A 170 16.39 -2.20 -17.67
N PHE A 171 15.60 -1.84 -16.68
CA PHE A 171 16.06 -1.41 -15.34
C PHE A 171 15.30 -2.13 -14.25
N LYS A 172 16.04 -2.56 -13.23
CA LYS A 172 15.48 -3.10 -11.98
C LYS A 172 15.92 -2.22 -10.81
N ALA A 173 14.97 -1.89 -9.95
CA ALA A 173 15.25 -1.16 -8.72
C ALA A 173 15.17 -2.08 -7.51
N ASN A 174 15.98 -1.80 -6.49
CA ASN A 174 15.84 -2.47 -5.20
C ASN A 174 14.56 -2.04 -4.48
N GLY A 175 13.97 -2.97 -3.76
CA GLY A 175 12.90 -2.69 -2.80
C GLY A 175 13.52 -2.35 -1.43
N ILE A 176 13.20 -1.19 -0.89
CA ILE A 176 13.59 -0.81 0.46
C ILE A 176 12.43 -1.14 1.38
N VAL A 177 12.62 -2.12 2.25
CA VAL A 177 11.65 -2.46 3.29
C VAL A 177 11.80 -1.46 4.42
N MET A 178 10.72 -0.79 4.77
CA MET A 178 10.71 0.22 5.82
C MET A 178 9.72 -0.16 6.91
N ARG A 179 10.14 -0.06 8.17
CA ARG A 179 9.34 -0.38 9.35
C ARG A 179 9.27 0.80 10.30
N LYS A 180 8.10 1.03 10.86
CA LYS A 180 7.89 1.94 11.98
C LYS A 180 7.40 1.15 13.19
N LEU A 181 8.13 1.18 14.29
CA LEU A 181 7.67 0.67 15.59
C LEU A 181 6.65 1.66 16.20
N LEU A 182 5.66 1.14 16.94
CA LEU A 182 4.56 1.89 17.55
C LEU A 182 4.67 1.89 19.08
#